data_bc3da5d5c1cadbdf91f7cf8fdd973e0c
#
_entry.id   bc3da5d5c1cadbdf91f7cf8fdd973e0c
#
_cell.length_a   1.000
_cell.length_b   1.000
_cell.length_c   1.000
_cell.angle_alpha   90.00
_cell.angle_beta   90.00
_cell.angle_gamma   90.00
#
_symmetry.space_group_name_H-M   'P 1'
#
loop_
_entity.id
_entity.type
_entity.pdbx_description
1 polymer ?
#
loop_
_entity_poly.entity_id
_entity_poly.type
_entity_poly.pdbx_seq_one_letter_code
_entity_poly.pdbx_strand_id
1 'polypeptide(L)'
;MAKSVRVPITNVYMNGDYTGRILVGPHNRAMNVILDTGSSALALDGHKYRPDPAAGDKTTTLAQTDRYGDNSGWTGAVLKTRVGLGDGAAQVAVPDANVAVAYEQTSNMFRGADGILGLAYAPLDDAYRMPQDTWAHKYTGIEVSHGERGDIQPCLTQLAGENVVSDIVSFYTKRSFVHTGGSDPVNDPLNQGWMIVGGGEEASDLYTGAFQTVTVLADAWYNTNLKAVIVGNASPIAVPAHGPTGMPSNSIVDSGTNSLNLGSHLLKAIIAKFTPGQQALLNASVFGQSYVSTSQLDFGTWPAITFVLQGDAGDVRLHVAASDYWQVNAGKVGAAAAAFTPGQAGLAILGLPLMNGYLTIFDGEADGGRGVIKFATSKR
;
A
#
# COMPACT_ATOMS: atom_id res chain seq x y z
N MET A 1 -23.83 -3.80 -14.28
CA MET A 1 -22.92 -3.99 -13.14
C MET A 1 -21.56 -3.48 -13.57
N ALA A 2 -20.92 -2.66 -12.76
CA ALA A 2 -19.54 -2.24 -12.99
C ALA A 2 -18.65 -3.49 -13.14
N LYS A 3 -17.62 -3.40 -13.96
CA LYS A 3 -16.74 -4.52 -14.28
C LYS A 3 -15.66 -4.62 -13.20
N SER A 4 -15.40 -5.80 -12.65
CA SER A 4 -14.20 -6.04 -11.84
C SER A 4 -13.08 -6.65 -12.66
N VAL A 5 -11.83 -6.32 -12.34
CA VAL A 5 -10.63 -6.76 -13.06
C VAL A 5 -9.61 -7.31 -12.09
N ARG A 6 -9.19 -8.56 -12.26
CA ARG A 6 -8.07 -9.14 -11.51
C ARG A 6 -6.74 -8.84 -12.20
N VAL A 7 -5.81 -8.30 -11.44
CA VAL A 7 -4.44 -8.02 -11.86
C VAL A 7 -3.50 -8.88 -11.02
N PRO A 8 -2.67 -9.74 -11.62
CA PRO A 8 -1.65 -10.49 -10.88
C PRO A 8 -0.61 -9.51 -10.31
N ILE A 9 -0.23 -9.73 -9.05
CA ILE A 9 0.73 -8.87 -8.34
C ILE A 9 1.84 -9.72 -7.72
N THR A 10 3.01 -9.12 -7.50
CA THR A 10 4.16 -9.78 -6.87
C THR A 10 4.95 -8.81 -6.01
N ASN A 11 5.56 -9.32 -4.93
CA ASN A 11 6.37 -8.53 -4.02
C ASN A 11 7.89 -8.55 -4.32
N VAL A 12 8.29 -9.16 -5.43
CA VAL A 12 9.71 -9.44 -5.72
C VAL A 12 10.48 -8.18 -6.11
N TYR A 13 9.86 -7.27 -6.87
CA TYR A 13 10.58 -6.13 -7.47
C TYR A 13 10.86 -5.01 -6.48
N MET A 14 10.07 -4.89 -5.41
CA MET A 14 10.22 -3.86 -4.37
C MET A 14 10.63 -4.42 -3.00
N ASN A 15 11.22 -5.61 -3.00
CA ASN A 15 11.73 -6.25 -1.79
C ASN A 15 10.68 -6.38 -0.66
N GLY A 16 9.43 -6.64 -1.04
CA GLY A 16 8.34 -6.87 -0.10
C GLY A 16 7.04 -6.15 -0.46
N ASP A 17 7.11 -4.92 -0.96
CA ASP A 17 5.93 -4.20 -1.43
C ASP A 17 5.43 -4.80 -2.74
N TYR A 18 4.11 -4.97 -2.86
CA TYR A 18 3.54 -5.57 -4.06
C TYR A 18 3.53 -4.58 -5.22
N THR A 19 3.89 -5.13 -6.38
CA THR A 19 3.81 -4.43 -7.65
C THR A 19 2.84 -5.12 -8.59
N GLY A 20 2.18 -4.32 -9.43
CA GLY A 20 1.28 -4.79 -10.47
C GLY A 20 1.62 -4.17 -11.81
N ARG A 21 1.26 -4.87 -12.88
CA ARG A 21 1.47 -4.39 -14.24
C ARG A 21 0.32 -3.51 -14.67
N ILE A 22 0.65 -2.30 -15.14
CA ILE A 22 -0.24 -1.38 -15.84
C ILE A 22 0.25 -1.14 -17.27
N LEU A 23 -0.61 -0.64 -18.15
CA LEU A 23 -0.28 -0.27 -19.51
C LEU A 23 -0.41 1.24 -19.66
N VAL A 24 0.66 1.93 -20.06
CA VAL A 24 0.71 3.39 -20.08
C VAL A 24 1.05 3.89 -21.49
N GLY A 25 0.45 5.01 -21.82
CA GLY A 25 0.71 5.75 -23.04
C GLY A 25 0.01 5.20 -24.27
N PRO A 26 0.18 5.89 -25.41
CA PRO A 26 -0.44 5.52 -26.68
C PRO A 26 0.04 4.16 -27.20
N HIS A 27 1.24 3.73 -26.81
CA HIS A 27 1.84 2.45 -27.22
C HIS A 27 1.57 1.31 -26.23
N ASN A 28 0.71 1.51 -25.19
CA ASN A 28 0.42 0.51 -24.15
C ASN A 28 1.69 -0.05 -23.52
N ARG A 29 2.65 0.80 -23.18
CA ARG A 29 3.90 0.37 -22.57
C ARG A 29 3.62 -0.28 -21.22
N ALA A 30 4.07 -1.50 -21.03
CA ALA A 30 3.94 -2.21 -19.77
C ALA A 30 4.88 -1.59 -18.73
N MET A 31 4.29 -1.17 -17.61
CA MET A 31 4.99 -0.60 -16.45
C MET A 31 4.60 -1.41 -15.22
N ASN A 32 5.61 -1.78 -14.42
CA ASN A 32 5.40 -2.51 -13.17
C ASN A 32 5.47 -1.50 -12.00
N VAL A 33 4.34 -1.19 -11.40
CA VAL A 33 4.22 -0.11 -10.40
C VAL A 33 3.91 -0.65 -9.01
N ILE A 34 4.42 0.03 -7.98
CA ILE A 34 4.06 -0.22 -6.59
C ILE A 34 2.57 0.08 -6.42
N LEU A 35 1.86 -0.72 -5.63
CA LEU A 35 0.43 -0.58 -5.36
C LEU A 35 0.25 -0.04 -3.94
N ASP A 36 -0.16 1.23 -3.82
CA ASP A 36 -0.02 1.99 -2.59
C ASP A 36 -1.34 2.66 -2.15
N THR A 37 -2.00 2.11 -1.13
CA THR A 37 -3.15 2.77 -0.50
C THR A 37 -2.75 3.87 0.49
N GLY A 38 -1.47 4.12 0.67
CA GLY A 38 -0.91 5.22 1.46
C GLY A 38 -0.62 6.49 0.66
N SER A 39 -0.79 6.49 -0.67
CA SER A 39 -0.66 7.67 -1.54
C SER A 39 -1.71 7.66 -2.66
N SER A 40 -1.81 8.76 -3.44
CA SER A 40 -2.88 8.93 -4.44
C SER A 40 -2.39 9.18 -5.86
N ALA A 41 -1.16 9.63 -6.03
CA ALA A 41 -0.60 9.94 -7.34
C ALA A 41 -0.21 8.66 -8.11
N LEU A 42 -0.50 8.63 -9.41
CA LEU A 42 0.18 7.72 -10.33
C LEU A 42 1.45 8.40 -10.83
N ALA A 43 2.61 7.95 -10.31
CA ALA A 43 3.91 8.49 -10.68
C ALA A 43 4.80 7.42 -11.31
N LEU A 44 5.43 7.75 -12.44
CA LEU A 44 6.34 6.88 -13.19
C LEU A 44 7.77 7.43 -13.16
N ASP A 45 8.75 6.54 -13.13
CA ASP A 45 10.16 6.89 -13.26
C ASP A 45 10.45 7.47 -14.65
N GLY A 46 10.86 8.73 -14.73
CA GLY A 46 11.18 9.43 -15.98
C GLY A 46 12.38 8.86 -16.75
N HIS A 47 13.17 7.96 -16.13
CA HIS A 47 14.17 7.17 -16.86
C HIS A 47 13.54 5.99 -17.60
N LYS A 48 12.41 5.49 -17.12
CA LYS A 48 11.71 4.33 -17.66
C LYS A 48 10.51 4.68 -18.55
N TYR A 49 9.81 5.78 -18.29
CA TYR A 49 8.74 6.31 -19.14
C TYR A 49 9.14 7.68 -19.68
N ARG A 50 9.11 7.84 -20.99
CA ARG A 50 9.29 9.13 -21.66
C ARG A 50 8.04 9.44 -22.47
N PRO A 51 7.42 10.61 -22.28
CA PRO A 51 6.27 11.04 -23.06
C PRO A 51 6.54 11.07 -24.56
N ASP A 52 5.54 10.67 -25.33
CA ASP A 52 5.51 10.79 -26.79
C ASP A 52 4.31 11.65 -27.22
N PRO A 53 4.45 13.01 -27.26
CA PRO A 53 3.36 13.90 -27.65
C PRO A 53 2.91 13.69 -29.09
N ALA A 54 3.81 13.23 -29.98
CA ALA A 54 3.46 12.95 -31.37
C ALA A 54 2.52 11.75 -31.50
N ALA A 55 2.59 10.80 -30.59
CA ALA A 55 1.72 9.63 -30.55
C ALA A 55 0.45 9.83 -29.70
N GLY A 56 0.36 10.88 -28.88
CA GLY A 56 -0.87 11.21 -28.13
C GLY A 56 -0.72 11.50 -26.65
N ASP A 57 0.49 11.46 -26.07
CA ASP A 57 0.70 11.97 -24.72
C ASP A 57 0.50 13.50 -24.70
N LYS A 58 -0.27 13.99 -23.74
CA LYS A 58 -0.55 15.43 -23.60
C LYS A 58 0.22 15.99 -22.43
N THR A 59 1.23 16.82 -22.72
CA THR A 59 1.92 17.59 -21.68
C THR A 59 1.02 18.68 -21.10
N THR A 60 1.25 19.06 -19.86
CA THR A 60 0.44 20.07 -19.15
C THR A 60 1.33 21.11 -18.46
N THR A 61 0.68 22.13 -17.88
CA THR A 61 1.33 23.06 -16.95
C THR A 61 1.28 22.58 -15.50
N LEU A 62 0.78 21.38 -15.23
CA LEU A 62 0.71 20.82 -13.88
C LEU A 62 1.99 20.04 -13.55
N ALA A 63 2.47 20.21 -12.34
CA ALA A 63 3.54 19.40 -11.74
C ALA A 63 3.11 18.87 -10.39
N GLN A 64 3.73 17.79 -9.96
CA GLN A 64 3.57 17.23 -8.63
C GLN A 64 4.93 17.09 -7.95
N THR A 65 4.93 17.20 -6.63
CA THR A 65 6.05 16.82 -5.78
C THR A 65 5.49 16.12 -4.56
N ASP A 66 6.04 14.98 -4.23
CA ASP A 66 5.57 14.17 -3.10
C ASP A 66 6.75 13.74 -2.23
N ARG A 67 6.48 13.58 -0.94
CA ARG A 67 7.46 13.12 0.04
C ARG A 67 6.82 12.13 1.00
N TYR A 68 7.41 10.95 1.07
CA TYR A 68 6.94 9.83 1.89
C TYR A 68 7.52 9.85 3.31
N GLY A 69 6.94 9.05 4.19
CA GLY A 69 7.31 9.00 5.61
C GLY A 69 8.75 8.54 5.89
N ASP A 70 9.42 7.90 4.93
CA ASP A 70 10.82 7.49 4.99
C ASP A 70 11.79 8.57 4.44
N ASN A 71 11.27 9.76 4.13
CA ASN A 71 11.96 10.89 3.46
C ASN A 71 12.34 10.63 2.00
N SER A 72 11.93 9.52 1.40
CA SER A 72 11.97 9.39 -0.05
C SER A 72 10.94 10.33 -0.71
N GLY A 73 11.10 10.62 -1.98
CA GLY A 73 10.19 11.50 -2.68
C GLY A 73 10.60 11.74 -4.13
N TRP A 74 9.74 12.42 -4.85
CA TRP A 74 9.94 12.71 -6.27
C TRP A 74 9.31 14.05 -6.63
N THR A 75 9.75 14.60 -7.78
CA THR A 75 9.14 15.75 -8.45
C THR A 75 8.97 15.40 -9.92
N GLY A 76 7.80 15.68 -10.50
CA GLY A 76 7.48 15.27 -11.87
C GLY A 76 6.48 16.18 -12.58
N ALA A 77 6.50 16.08 -13.92
CA ALA A 77 5.50 16.70 -14.79
C ALA A 77 4.24 15.85 -14.82
N VAL A 78 3.07 16.47 -14.71
CA VAL A 78 1.79 15.78 -14.92
C VAL A 78 1.44 15.78 -16.40
N LEU A 79 1.20 14.61 -16.92
CA LEU A 79 0.72 14.37 -18.27
C LEU A 79 -0.73 13.91 -18.22
N LYS A 80 -1.43 14.04 -19.35
CA LYS A 80 -2.66 13.27 -19.62
C LYS A 80 -2.35 12.23 -20.68
N THR A 81 -2.52 10.97 -20.31
CA THR A 81 -2.23 9.83 -21.20
C THR A 81 -3.10 8.62 -20.85
N ARG A 82 -3.15 7.66 -21.76
CA ARG A 82 -3.90 6.44 -21.54
C ARG A 82 -3.25 5.59 -20.45
N VAL A 83 -4.07 5.10 -19.51
CA VAL A 83 -3.67 4.10 -18.51
C VAL A 83 -4.65 2.92 -18.55
N GLY A 84 -4.14 1.71 -18.70
CA GLY A 84 -4.90 0.48 -18.72
C GLY A 84 -4.52 -0.47 -17.60
N LEU A 85 -5.50 -1.19 -17.05
CA LEU A 85 -5.36 -2.20 -16.00
C LEU A 85 -5.98 -3.53 -16.48
N GLY A 86 -5.34 -4.64 -16.14
CA GLY A 86 -5.75 -5.97 -16.59
C GLY A 86 -5.29 -6.31 -18.01
N ASP A 87 -5.65 -7.51 -18.48
CA ASP A 87 -5.20 -8.06 -19.76
C ASP A 87 -6.38 -8.46 -20.65
N GLY A 88 -6.18 -8.39 -21.97
CA GLY A 88 -7.11 -8.88 -22.98
C GLY A 88 -8.51 -8.26 -22.88
N ALA A 89 -9.55 -9.10 -22.96
CA ALA A 89 -10.96 -8.66 -22.91
C ALA A 89 -11.40 -8.15 -21.52
N ALA A 90 -10.63 -8.46 -20.48
CA ALA A 90 -10.88 -7.98 -19.12
C ALA A 90 -10.30 -6.59 -18.88
N GLN A 91 -9.47 -6.04 -19.77
CA GLN A 91 -8.84 -4.75 -19.62
C GLN A 91 -9.85 -3.62 -19.45
N VAL A 92 -9.53 -2.71 -18.53
CA VAL A 92 -10.18 -1.41 -18.34
C VAL A 92 -9.16 -0.31 -18.57
N ALA A 93 -9.58 0.87 -18.98
CA ALA A 93 -8.65 1.97 -19.25
C ALA A 93 -9.29 3.33 -19.07
N VAL A 94 -8.47 4.29 -18.61
CA VAL A 94 -8.72 5.73 -18.69
C VAL A 94 -7.96 6.26 -19.90
N PRO A 95 -8.61 6.93 -20.86
CA PRO A 95 -7.93 7.45 -22.05
C PRO A 95 -7.03 8.64 -21.75
N ASP A 96 -7.40 9.49 -20.81
CA ASP A 96 -6.70 10.73 -20.42
C ASP A 96 -6.44 10.76 -18.90
N ALA A 97 -5.79 9.72 -18.37
CA ALA A 97 -5.41 9.66 -16.96
C ALA A 97 -4.33 10.71 -16.62
N ASN A 98 -4.40 11.26 -15.42
CA ASN A 98 -3.32 12.08 -14.88
C ASN A 98 -2.16 11.16 -14.46
N VAL A 99 -0.99 11.38 -15.02
CA VAL A 99 0.22 10.60 -14.76
C VAL A 99 1.37 11.55 -14.51
N ALA A 100 1.96 11.50 -13.33
CA ALA A 100 3.20 12.20 -13.05
C ALA A 100 4.38 11.42 -13.66
N VAL A 101 5.27 12.09 -14.35
CA VAL A 101 6.55 11.53 -14.81
C VAL A 101 7.67 12.19 -14.01
N ALA A 102 8.19 11.44 -13.04
CA ALA A 102 9.20 11.90 -12.10
C ALA A 102 10.55 12.11 -12.82
N TYR A 103 10.97 13.34 -12.95
CA TYR A 103 12.27 13.70 -13.49
C TYR A 103 13.31 13.98 -12.40
N GLU A 104 12.89 14.12 -11.16
CA GLU A 104 13.71 14.22 -9.95
C GLU A 104 13.20 13.24 -8.92
N GLN A 105 14.08 12.48 -8.27
CA GLN A 105 13.74 11.55 -7.21
C GLN A 105 14.86 11.44 -6.18
N THR A 106 14.50 11.25 -4.92
CA THR A 106 15.45 11.02 -3.85
C THR A 106 15.74 9.52 -3.73
N SER A 107 17.01 9.17 -3.55
CA SER A 107 17.44 7.81 -3.13
C SER A 107 16.92 6.65 -3.99
N ASN A 108 16.69 6.88 -5.31
CA ASN A 108 16.15 5.84 -6.20
C ASN A 108 14.89 5.17 -5.61
N MET A 109 13.87 5.99 -5.30
CA MET A 109 12.70 5.54 -4.55
C MET A 109 11.89 4.43 -5.24
N PHE A 110 11.86 4.40 -6.56
CA PHE A 110 11.16 3.34 -7.30
C PHE A 110 11.91 1.99 -7.32
N ARG A 111 13.21 1.99 -6.97
CA ARG A 111 14.06 0.78 -6.90
C ARG A 111 13.90 -0.12 -8.14
N GLY A 112 13.34 -1.33 -7.96
CA GLY A 112 13.07 -2.28 -9.05
C GLY A 112 11.73 -2.07 -9.76
N ALA A 113 10.82 -1.24 -9.23
CA ALA A 113 9.58 -0.87 -9.89
C ALA A 113 9.80 0.24 -10.94
N ASP A 114 8.78 0.45 -11.79
CA ASP A 114 8.78 1.49 -12.81
C ASP A 114 8.05 2.77 -12.37
N GLY A 115 7.44 2.73 -11.17
CA GLY A 115 6.65 3.81 -10.60
C GLY A 115 5.82 3.35 -9.41
N ILE A 116 4.84 4.17 -9.04
CA ILE A 116 3.87 3.93 -7.97
C ILE A 116 2.47 4.28 -8.47
N LEU A 117 1.51 3.42 -8.19
CA LEU A 117 0.07 3.66 -8.37
C LEU A 117 -0.54 3.93 -7.00
N GLY A 118 -0.76 5.19 -6.70
CA GLY A 118 -1.49 5.63 -5.52
C GLY A 118 -2.96 5.27 -5.63
N LEU A 119 -3.51 4.72 -4.55
CA LEU A 119 -4.87 4.17 -4.47
C LEU A 119 -5.67 4.77 -3.31
N ALA A 120 -5.13 5.81 -2.65
CA ALA A 120 -5.81 6.59 -1.63
C ALA A 120 -6.70 7.69 -2.26
N TYR A 121 -7.24 8.57 -1.43
CA TYR A 121 -8.27 9.54 -1.82
C TYR A 121 -7.70 10.77 -2.53
N ALA A 122 -8.57 11.42 -3.32
CA ALA A 122 -8.22 12.60 -4.10
C ALA A 122 -7.60 13.78 -3.30
N PRO A 123 -7.96 14.05 -2.03
CA PRO A 123 -7.32 15.12 -1.26
C PRO A 123 -5.80 14.99 -1.08
N LEU A 124 -5.21 13.81 -1.31
CA LEU A 124 -3.77 13.59 -1.28
C LEU A 124 -3.10 13.72 -2.66
N ASP A 125 -3.87 13.87 -3.73
CA ASP A 125 -3.33 13.96 -5.10
C ASP A 125 -3.07 15.43 -5.48
N ASP A 126 -2.17 16.08 -4.73
CA ASP A 126 -1.83 17.48 -4.88
C ASP A 126 -1.01 17.74 -6.16
N ALA A 127 -1.57 18.52 -7.09
CA ALA A 127 -0.85 19.05 -8.23
C ALA A 127 -0.76 20.59 -8.15
N TYR A 128 0.22 21.15 -8.83
CA TYR A 128 0.48 22.59 -8.82
C TYR A 128 0.63 23.12 -10.24
N ARG A 129 -0.07 24.22 -10.52
CA ARG A 129 -0.03 24.91 -11.81
C ARG A 129 1.23 25.75 -11.90
N MET A 130 2.01 25.49 -12.93
CA MET A 130 3.26 26.19 -13.23
C MET A 130 3.08 27.15 -14.43
N PRO A 131 3.94 28.16 -14.58
CA PRO A 131 3.81 29.13 -15.67
C PRO A 131 3.97 28.55 -17.09
N GLN A 132 4.71 27.43 -17.23
CA GLN A 132 5.04 26.81 -18.51
C GLN A 132 4.75 25.31 -18.48
N ASP A 133 4.81 24.67 -19.66
CA ASP A 133 4.78 23.22 -19.82
C ASP A 133 5.85 22.56 -18.92
N THR A 134 5.40 21.66 -18.02
CA THR A 134 6.25 21.12 -16.95
C THR A 134 7.17 19.99 -17.42
N TRP A 135 6.89 19.38 -18.57
CA TRP A 135 7.80 18.43 -19.17
C TRP A 135 8.94 19.12 -19.92
N ALA A 136 8.63 20.17 -20.64
CA ALA A 136 9.63 20.97 -21.37
C ALA A 136 10.49 21.80 -20.41
N HIS A 137 9.86 22.36 -19.34
CA HIS A 137 10.54 23.15 -18.31
C HIS A 137 10.39 22.45 -16.95
N LYS A 138 11.43 21.74 -16.56
CA LYS A 138 11.45 20.98 -15.30
C LYS A 138 11.67 21.92 -14.12
N TYR A 139 10.72 21.93 -13.19
CA TYR A 139 10.76 22.72 -11.97
C TYR A 139 11.31 21.89 -10.81
N THR A 140 12.04 22.50 -9.90
CA THR A 140 12.44 21.85 -8.63
C THR A 140 11.24 21.61 -7.74
N GLY A 141 11.35 20.67 -6.79
CA GLY A 141 10.26 20.40 -5.83
C GLY A 141 9.86 21.63 -5.01
N ILE A 142 10.81 22.53 -4.72
CA ILE A 142 10.53 23.80 -4.02
C ILE A 142 9.69 24.73 -4.92
N GLU A 143 10.04 24.90 -6.18
CA GLU A 143 9.26 25.72 -7.11
C GLU A 143 7.85 25.16 -7.30
N VAL A 144 7.72 23.84 -7.44
CA VAL A 144 6.42 23.16 -7.56
C VAL A 144 5.54 23.44 -6.34
N SER A 145 6.07 23.29 -5.11
CA SER A 145 5.31 23.51 -3.87
C SER A 145 4.85 24.96 -3.66
N HIS A 146 5.40 25.92 -4.40
CA HIS A 146 4.98 27.33 -4.41
C HIS A 146 4.02 27.67 -5.57
N GLY A 147 3.69 26.70 -6.43
CA GLY A 147 2.72 26.88 -7.51
C GLY A 147 1.29 27.05 -7.00
N GLU A 148 0.39 27.46 -7.88
CA GLU A 148 -1.04 27.46 -7.58
C GLU A 148 -1.58 26.03 -7.57
N ARG A 149 -2.27 25.64 -6.48
CA ARG A 149 -2.85 24.29 -6.37
C ARG A 149 -3.86 24.05 -7.50
N GLY A 150 -3.69 22.93 -8.19
CA GLY A 150 -4.56 22.45 -9.26
C GLY A 150 -5.23 21.15 -8.82
N ASP A 151 -6.50 20.99 -9.18
CA ASP A 151 -7.24 19.76 -8.88
C ASP A 151 -6.96 18.70 -9.94
N ILE A 152 -6.49 17.54 -9.51
CA ILE A 152 -6.42 16.33 -10.32
C ILE A 152 -7.10 15.18 -9.56
N GLN A 153 -7.37 14.10 -10.27
CA GLN A 153 -8.03 12.93 -9.69
C GLN A 153 -7.11 11.72 -9.78
N PRO A 154 -7.03 10.89 -8.74
CA PRO A 154 -6.34 9.60 -8.79
C PRO A 154 -6.84 8.72 -9.93
N CYS A 155 -5.97 7.85 -10.44
CA CYS A 155 -6.29 7.00 -11.58
C CYS A 155 -7.53 6.10 -11.35
N LEU A 156 -7.69 5.52 -10.15
CA LEU A 156 -8.85 4.70 -9.80
C LEU A 156 -10.13 5.52 -9.77
N THR A 157 -10.10 6.70 -9.15
CA THR A 157 -11.25 7.61 -9.09
C THR A 157 -11.66 8.09 -10.51
N GLN A 158 -10.70 8.28 -11.42
CA GLN A 158 -11.03 8.59 -12.82
C GLN A 158 -11.73 7.41 -13.53
N LEU A 159 -11.26 6.17 -13.31
CA LEU A 159 -11.93 4.96 -13.84
C LEU A 159 -13.36 4.84 -13.34
N ALA A 160 -13.60 5.13 -12.06
CA ALA A 160 -14.93 5.13 -11.46
C ALA A 160 -15.82 6.25 -12.02
N GLY A 161 -15.28 7.46 -12.14
CA GLY A 161 -15.99 8.61 -12.70
C GLY A 161 -16.44 8.41 -14.16
N GLU A 162 -15.72 7.60 -14.93
CA GLU A 162 -16.11 7.18 -16.28
C GLU A 162 -17.07 5.97 -16.29
N ASN A 163 -17.51 5.49 -15.12
CA ASN A 163 -18.36 4.30 -14.95
C ASN A 163 -17.76 3.01 -15.53
N VAL A 164 -16.43 2.93 -15.60
CA VAL A 164 -15.73 1.75 -16.10
C VAL A 164 -15.65 0.67 -15.04
N VAL A 165 -15.35 1.07 -13.79
CA VAL A 165 -15.31 0.23 -12.60
C VAL A 165 -15.92 0.99 -11.41
N SER A 166 -16.18 0.33 -10.28
CA SER A 166 -16.43 1.00 -8.99
C SER A 166 -15.13 1.51 -8.37
N ASP A 167 -15.20 2.56 -7.53
CA ASP A 167 -14.05 3.06 -6.76
C ASP A 167 -13.74 2.11 -5.58
N ILE A 168 -13.41 0.89 -5.94
CA ILE A 168 -13.12 -0.21 -5.03
C ILE A 168 -11.83 -0.89 -5.49
N VAL A 169 -10.91 -1.12 -4.56
CA VAL A 169 -9.72 -1.93 -4.81
C VAL A 169 -9.55 -2.98 -3.72
N SER A 170 -9.19 -4.20 -4.12
CA SER A 170 -9.01 -5.31 -3.18
C SER A 170 -7.65 -5.94 -3.36
N PHE A 171 -7.11 -6.43 -2.24
CA PHE A 171 -5.80 -7.09 -2.19
C PHE A 171 -5.91 -8.47 -1.58
N TYR A 172 -5.33 -9.44 -2.27
CA TYR A 172 -5.01 -10.75 -1.75
C TYR A 172 -3.49 -10.90 -1.77
N THR A 173 -2.87 -10.72 -0.62
CA THR A 173 -1.43 -10.78 -0.41
C THR A 173 -1.08 -11.97 0.50
N LYS A 174 0.17 -12.39 0.51
CA LYS A 174 0.59 -13.56 1.31
C LYS A 174 1.79 -13.25 2.19
N ARG A 175 2.62 -12.31 1.79
CA ARG A 175 3.90 -12.04 2.46
C ARG A 175 4.26 -10.56 2.40
N SER A 176 5.02 -10.15 3.40
CA SER A 176 5.55 -8.77 3.52
C SER A 176 7.01 -8.65 3.07
N PHE A 177 7.73 -9.78 2.98
CA PHE A 177 9.09 -9.85 2.43
C PHE A 177 9.17 -10.96 1.39
N VAL A 178 10.08 -10.80 0.43
CA VAL A 178 10.30 -11.79 -0.62
C VAL A 178 10.70 -13.12 0.00
N HIS A 179 9.98 -14.19 -0.38
CA HIS A 179 10.38 -15.56 -0.06
C HIS A 179 11.51 -15.99 -0.99
N THR A 180 12.65 -16.35 -0.39
CA THR A 180 13.85 -16.79 -1.12
C THR A 180 14.12 -18.27 -0.96
N GLY A 181 13.14 -19.05 -0.50
CA GLY A 181 13.29 -20.51 -0.27
C GLY A 181 13.30 -21.35 -1.52
N GLY A 182 12.85 -20.80 -2.65
CA GLY A 182 12.86 -21.45 -3.97
C GLY A 182 14.00 -20.96 -4.86
N SER A 183 14.21 -21.67 -5.97
CA SER A 183 15.21 -21.28 -6.99
C SER A 183 14.77 -20.11 -7.88
N ASP A 184 13.48 -19.81 -7.91
CA ASP A 184 12.88 -18.75 -8.72
C ASP A 184 11.86 -17.96 -7.89
N PRO A 185 12.29 -16.87 -7.23
CA PRO A 185 11.40 -16.03 -6.43
C PRO A 185 10.25 -15.40 -7.25
N VAL A 186 10.44 -15.13 -8.54
CA VAL A 186 9.44 -14.49 -9.39
C VAL A 186 8.24 -15.39 -9.60
N ASN A 187 8.45 -16.69 -9.74
CA ASN A 187 7.39 -17.69 -9.93
C ASN A 187 7.00 -18.42 -8.63
N ASP A 188 7.57 -18.03 -7.48
CA ASP A 188 7.19 -18.59 -6.19
C ASP A 188 5.76 -18.16 -5.81
N PRO A 189 4.82 -19.11 -5.61
CA PRO A 189 3.43 -18.79 -5.27
C PRO A 189 3.28 -17.97 -3.96
N LEU A 190 4.26 -18.01 -3.06
CA LEU A 190 4.28 -17.21 -1.83
C LEU A 190 4.56 -15.72 -2.11
N ASN A 191 5.20 -15.41 -3.22
CA ASN A 191 5.50 -14.06 -3.66
C ASN A 191 4.41 -13.49 -4.58
N GLN A 192 3.36 -14.24 -4.88
CA GLN A 192 2.27 -13.88 -5.78
C GLN A 192 0.99 -13.54 -5.02
N GLY A 193 0.21 -12.62 -5.57
CA GLY A 193 -1.08 -12.22 -5.05
C GLY A 193 -1.99 -11.73 -6.17
N TRP A 194 -3.07 -11.06 -5.76
CA TRP A 194 -4.03 -10.44 -6.66
C TRP A 194 -4.40 -9.04 -6.16
N MET A 195 -4.45 -8.09 -7.08
CA MET A 195 -5.22 -6.86 -6.93
C MET A 195 -6.51 -7.02 -7.74
N ILE A 196 -7.64 -6.61 -7.18
CA ILE A 196 -8.92 -6.61 -7.89
C ILE A 196 -9.41 -5.16 -7.91
N VAL A 197 -9.61 -4.61 -9.11
CA VAL A 197 -10.11 -3.26 -9.31
C VAL A 197 -11.59 -3.32 -9.64
N GLY A 198 -12.41 -2.52 -8.97
CA GLY A 198 -13.85 -2.42 -9.16
C GLY A 198 -14.67 -3.47 -8.40
N GLY A 199 -14.08 -4.22 -7.46
CA GLY A 199 -14.78 -5.24 -6.71
C GLY A 199 -13.91 -6.00 -5.73
N GLY A 200 -14.32 -7.23 -5.38
CA GLY A 200 -13.58 -8.13 -4.48
C GLY A 200 -14.47 -9.09 -3.73
N GLU A 201 -15.69 -8.71 -3.36
CA GLU A 201 -16.62 -9.61 -2.64
C GLU A 201 -17.03 -10.83 -3.48
N GLU A 202 -17.05 -10.68 -4.83
CA GLU A 202 -17.33 -11.76 -5.77
C GLU A 202 -16.21 -12.80 -5.87
N ALA A 203 -14.99 -12.46 -5.40
CA ALA A 203 -13.81 -13.33 -5.46
C ALA A 203 -13.81 -14.41 -4.37
N SER A 204 -14.89 -15.16 -4.25
CA SER A 204 -15.12 -16.17 -3.21
C SER A 204 -14.13 -17.33 -3.22
N ASP A 205 -13.32 -17.46 -4.26
CA ASP A 205 -12.19 -18.37 -4.33
C ASP A 205 -10.98 -17.93 -3.47
N LEU A 206 -10.91 -16.65 -3.08
CA LEU A 206 -9.80 -16.07 -2.34
C LEU A 206 -10.02 -15.97 -0.82
N TYR A 207 -11.25 -16.08 -0.34
CA TYR A 207 -11.57 -15.89 1.08
C TYR A 207 -12.60 -16.87 1.63
N THR A 208 -12.74 -16.88 2.96
CA THR A 208 -13.76 -17.63 3.70
C THR A 208 -14.41 -16.76 4.75
N GLY A 209 -15.65 -17.13 5.14
CA GLY A 209 -16.41 -16.43 6.19
C GLY A 209 -17.02 -15.13 5.70
N ALA A 210 -17.54 -14.34 6.65
CA ALA A 210 -18.13 -13.04 6.39
C ALA A 210 -17.08 -11.93 6.48
N PHE A 211 -17.32 -10.83 5.78
CA PHE A 211 -16.52 -9.63 5.92
C PHE A 211 -16.76 -8.93 7.25
N GLN A 212 -15.70 -8.46 7.87
CA GLN A 212 -15.70 -7.53 8.99
C GLN A 212 -15.39 -6.14 8.45
N THR A 213 -16.20 -5.15 8.78
CA THR A 213 -16.11 -3.79 8.24
C THR A 213 -15.49 -2.83 9.26
N VAL A 214 -14.37 -2.24 8.90
CA VAL A 214 -13.67 -1.19 9.65
C VAL A 214 -14.08 0.17 9.09
N THR A 215 -14.42 1.09 9.99
CA THR A 215 -14.80 2.46 9.63
C THR A 215 -13.59 3.26 9.18
N VAL A 216 -13.71 3.96 8.04
CA VAL A 216 -12.76 5.00 7.63
C VAL A 216 -13.21 6.34 8.24
N LEU A 217 -12.28 7.06 8.87
CA LEU A 217 -12.57 8.30 9.62
C LEU A 217 -12.40 9.56 8.78
N ALA A 218 -11.56 9.50 7.75
CA ALA A 218 -11.30 10.61 6.84
C ALA A 218 -10.90 10.09 5.46
N ASP A 219 -11.28 10.83 4.45
CA ASP A 219 -11.00 10.59 3.03
C ASP A 219 -9.58 11.06 2.63
N ALA A 220 -8.58 10.51 3.30
CA ALA A 220 -7.17 10.79 3.02
C ALA A 220 -6.38 9.49 2.82
N TRP A 221 -5.97 8.82 3.91
CA TRP A 221 -5.12 7.62 3.87
C TRP A 221 -5.85 6.34 4.31
N TYR A 222 -7.09 6.11 4.04
CA TYR A 222 -7.85 5.03 4.69
C TYR A 222 -7.65 5.04 6.21
N ASN A 223 -7.93 6.20 6.78
CA ASN A 223 -7.74 6.52 8.19
C ASN A 223 -8.65 5.70 9.09
N THR A 224 -8.09 5.04 10.09
CA THR A 224 -8.81 4.16 11.02
C THR A 224 -8.56 4.55 12.47
N ASN A 225 -9.35 4.02 13.39
CA ASN A 225 -9.14 4.17 14.83
C ASN A 225 -8.71 2.83 15.43
N LEU A 226 -7.43 2.70 15.76
CA LEU A 226 -6.88 1.59 16.51
C LEU A 226 -7.14 1.82 18.00
N LYS A 227 -7.99 1.00 18.62
CA LYS A 227 -8.38 1.13 20.03
C LYS A 227 -7.46 0.38 20.98
N ALA A 228 -7.01 -0.81 20.58
CA ALA A 228 -6.14 -1.64 21.39
C ALA A 228 -5.35 -2.65 20.56
N VAL A 229 -4.26 -3.16 21.15
CA VAL A 229 -3.51 -4.31 20.64
C VAL A 229 -3.45 -5.38 21.73
N ILE A 230 -3.67 -6.65 21.35
CA ILE A 230 -3.66 -7.80 22.26
C ILE A 230 -2.66 -8.83 21.73
N VAL A 231 -1.76 -9.31 22.57
CA VAL A 231 -0.79 -10.38 22.23
C VAL A 231 -1.27 -11.67 22.89
N GLY A 232 -1.68 -12.65 22.10
CA GLY A 232 -2.26 -13.90 22.61
C GLY A 232 -3.43 -13.64 23.57
N ASN A 233 -3.29 -14.13 24.80
CA ASN A 233 -4.27 -13.95 25.87
C ASN A 233 -3.90 -12.86 26.88
N ALA A 234 -2.90 -12.02 26.58
CA ALA A 234 -2.47 -10.95 27.47
C ALA A 234 -3.54 -9.84 27.57
N SER A 235 -3.47 -9.03 28.64
CA SER A 235 -4.35 -7.85 28.78
C SER A 235 -4.11 -6.87 27.61
N PRO A 236 -5.19 -6.24 27.09
CA PRO A 236 -5.10 -5.29 25.99
C PRO A 236 -4.15 -4.12 26.32
N ILE A 237 -3.40 -3.71 25.33
CA ILE A 237 -2.63 -2.46 25.32
C ILE A 237 -3.54 -1.40 24.68
N ALA A 238 -4.06 -0.47 25.47
CA ALA A 238 -4.89 0.60 24.96
C ALA A 238 -4.07 1.57 24.09
N VAL A 239 -4.65 2.02 22.98
CA VAL A 239 -4.05 3.01 22.09
C VAL A 239 -4.86 4.31 22.20
N PRO A 240 -4.20 5.46 22.42
CA PRO A 240 -4.90 6.75 22.44
C PRO A 240 -5.64 7.02 21.12
N ALA A 241 -6.85 7.57 21.20
CA ALA A 241 -7.71 7.79 20.04
C ALA A 241 -7.20 8.86 19.06
N HIS A 242 -6.29 9.73 19.51
CA HIS A 242 -5.79 10.83 18.70
C HIS A 242 -4.45 10.48 18.06
N GLY A 243 -4.35 10.72 16.77
CA GLY A 243 -3.09 10.67 16.03
C GLY A 243 -2.18 11.86 16.33
N PRO A 244 -0.99 11.88 15.73
CA PRO A 244 -0.11 13.05 15.79
C PRO A 244 -0.76 14.28 15.16
N THR A 245 -0.24 15.46 15.48
CA THR A 245 -0.73 16.73 14.93
C THR A 245 -0.73 16.68 13.39
N GLY A 246 -1.85 17.04 12.79
CA GLY A 246 -2.06 17.02 11.34
C GLY A 246 -2.58 15.69 10.78
N MET A 247 -2.65 14.63 11.61
CA MET A 247 -3.26 13.36 11.20
C MET A 247 -4.71 13.27 11.72
N PRO A 248 -5.68 12.92 10.86
CA PRO A 248 -7.08 12.80 11.27
C PRO A 248 -7.38 11.55 12.12
N SER A 249 -6.40 10.64 12.27
CA SER A 249 -6.55 9.37 12.98
C SER A 249 -5.26 8.90 13.63
N ASN A 250 -5.34 7.88 14.48
CA ASN A 250 -4.19 7.24 15.11
C ASN A 250 -3.66 6.03 14.32
N SER A 251 -4.33 5.66 13.24
CA SER A 251 -3.90 4.54 12.39
C SER A 251 -4.39 4.68 10.95
N ILE A 252 -3.68 4.04 10.03
CA ILE A 252 -4.07 3.85 8.63
C ILE A 252 -3.82 2.39 8.23
N VAL A 253 -4.52 1.91 7.19
CA VAL A 253 -4.23 0.62 6.53
C VAL A 253 -3.58 0.92 5.19
N ASP A 254 -2.38 0.37 4.97
CA ASP A 254 -1.50 0.80 3.89
C ASP A 254 -0.85 -0.39 3.18
N SER A 255 -1.19 -0.60 1.89
CA SER A 255 -0.61 -1.65 1.05
C SER A 255 0.81 -1.36 0.57
N GLY A 256 1.26 -0.10 0.62
CA GLY A 256 2.62 0.33 0.29
C GLY A 256 3.61 0.20 1.45
N THR A 257 3.15 -0.34 2.60
CA THR A 257 4.02 -0.59 3.76
C THR A 257 4.16 -2.09 4.03
N ASN A 258 5.38 -2.61 3.93
CA ASN A 258 5.68 -4.04 4.11
C ASN A 258 5.88 -4.47 5.58
N SER A 259 5.52 -3.64 6.54
CA SER A 259 5.65 -3.90 7.97
C SER A 259 4.46 -3.39 8.78
N LEU A 260 4.38 -3.79 10.03
CA LEU A 260 3.58 -3.09 11.05
C LEU A 260 4.47 -1.93 11.57
N ASN A 261 4.25 -0.73 11.02
CA ASN A 261 4.98 0.47 11.41
C ASN A 261 4.27 1.13 12.59
N LEU A 262 4.82 0.97 13.78
CA LEU A 262 4.17 1.33 15.03
C LEU A 262 5.03 2.32 15.82
N GLY A 263 4.40 3.32 16.41
CA GLY A 263 5.11 4.25 17.31
C GLY A 263 5.95 3.48 18.33
N SER A 264 7.19 3.88 18.55
CA SER A 264 8.18 3.12 19.32
C SER A 264 7.71 2.72 20.73
N HIS A 265 6.83 3.52 21.37
CA HIS A 265 6.27 3.20 22.67
C HIS A 265 5.28 2.01 22.58
N LEU A 266 4.37 2.02 21.59
CA LEU A 266 3.41 0.94 21.36
C LEU A 266 4.14 -0.36 20.99
N LEU A 267 5.12 -0.28 20.09
CA LEU A 267 5.91 -1.43 19.66
C LEU A 267 6.65 -2.09 20.83
N LYS A 268 7.30 -1.30 21.69
CA LYS A 268 7.96 -1.82 22.92
C LYS A 268 6.94 -2.46 23.87
N ALA A 269 5.76 -1.85 24.04
CA ALA A 269 4.70 -2.41 24.88
C ALA A 269 4.16 -3.75 24.34
N ILE A 270 4.06 -3.90 23.01
CA ILE A 270 3.71 -5.17 22.35
C ILE A 270 4.80 -6.21 22.61
N ILE A 271 6.06 -5.89 22.34
CA ILE A 271 7.20 -6.81 22.54
C ILE A 271 7.29 -7.26 24.01
N ALA A 272 7.00 -6.39 24.97
CA ALA A 272 7.02 -6.72 26.40
C ALA A 272 5.96 -7.78 26.82
N LYS A 273 4.98 -8.11 25.96
CA LYS A 273 3.98 -9.15 26.20
C LYS A 273 4.45 -10.56 25.82
N PHE A 274 5.55 -10.67 25.12
CA PHE A 274 6.16 -11.94 24.74
C PHE A 274 7.04 -12.51 25.87
N THR A 275 7.41 -13.78 25.79
CA THR A 275 8.37 -14.38 26.72
C THR A 275 9.77 -13.77 26.57
N PRO A 276 10.67 -13.82 27.58
CA PRO A 276 12.01 -13.24 27.48
C PRO A 276 12.81 -13.70 26.26
N GLY A 277 12.72 -14.99 25.89
CA GLY A 277 13.39 -15.54 24.71
C GLY A 277 12.83 -14.97 23.40
N GLN A 278 11.49 -14.86 23.29
CA GLN A 278 10.82 -14.25 22.14
C GLN A 278 11.14 -12.74 22.04
N GLN A 279 11.17 -12.03 23.17
CA GLN A 279 11.58 -10.61 23.19
C GLN A 279 13.00 -10.42 22.65
N ALA A 280 13.94 -11.29 23.02
CA ALA A 280 15.31 -11.21 22.52
C ALA A 280 15.38 -11.33 20.99
N LEU A 281 14.63 -12.29 20.41
CA LEU A 281 14.55 -12.49 18.96
C LEU A 281 13.88 -11.29 18.25
N LEU A 282 12.75 -10.78 18.80
CA LEU A 282 12.08 -9.60 18.25
C LEU A 282 12.98 -8.36 18.31
N ASN A 283 13.65 -8.11 19.44
CA ASN A 283 14.55 -6.97 19.59
C ASN A 283 15.74 -7.07 18.62
N ALA A 284 16.33 -8.25 18.44
CA ALA A 284 17.42 -8.46 17.48
C ALA A 284 16.94 -8.18 16.04
N SER A 285 15.76 -8.63 15.67
CA SER A 285 15.23 -8.44 14.33
C SER A 285 14.78 -6.98 14.08
N VAL A 286 14.02 -6.40 15.00
CA VAL A 286 13.39 -5.08 14.81
C VAL A 286 14.38 -3.93 15.05
N PHE A 287 15.04 -3.92 16.18
CA PHE A 287 15.94 -2.82 16.56
C PHE A 287 17.40 -3.09 16.17
N GLY A 288 17.82 -4.36 16.15
CA GLY A 288 19.13 -4.78 15.67
C GLY A 288 19.20 -4.93 14.14
N GLN A 289 18.09 -4.81 13.43
CA GLN A 289 17.96 -4.98 11.97
C GLN A 289 18.66 -6.26 11.47
N SER A 290 18.50 -7.34 12.24
CA SER A 290 19.20 -8.59 12.00
C SER A 290 18.22 -9.70 11.63
N TYR A 291 18.62 -10.54 10.69
CA TYR A 291 17.92 -11.80 10.47
C TYR A 291 18.18 -12.76 11.62
N VAL A 292 17.16 -13.49 12.05
CA VAL A 292 17.29 -14.61 12.99
C VAL A 292 17.23 -15.94 12.22
N SER A 293 17.79 -17.02 12.79
CA SER A 293 17.66 -18.34 12.16
C SER A 293 16.23 -18.85 12.26
N THR A 294 15.68 -19.40 11.17
CA THR A 294 14.36 -20.05 11.18
C THR A 294 14.27 -21.20 12.18
N SER A 295 15.39 -21.86 12.50
CA SER A 295 15.46 -22.93 13.51
C SER A 295 15.19 -22.44 14.95
N GLN A 296 15.23 -21.12 15.19
CA GLN A 296 14.91 -20.51 16.49
C GLN A 296 13.41 -20.16 16.63
N LEU A 297 12.62 -20.33 15.55
CA LEU A 297 11.21 -19.96 15.50
C LEU A 297 10.33 -21.23 15.49
N ASP A 298 9.74 -21.54 16.62
CA ASP A 298 8.65 -22.52 16.72
C ASP A 298 7.32 -21.77 16.74
N PHE A 299 6.69 -21.61 15.57
CA PHE A 299 5.44 -20.86 15.42
C PHE A 299 4.28 -21.40 16.28
N GLY A 300 4.31 -22.63 16.72
CA GLY A 300 3.33 -23.17 17.65
C GLY A 300 3.37 -22.49 19.03
N THR A 301 4.48 -21.85 19.37
CA THR A 301 4.68 -21.13 20.65
C THR A 301 4.51 -19.61 20.54
N TRP A 302 4.45 -19.05 19.32
CA TRP A 302 4.33 -17.63 19.09
C TRP A 302 2.85 -17.21 19.06
N PRO A 303 2.43 -16.29 19.95
CA PRO A 303 1.05 -15.84 19.99
C PRO A 303 0.69 -15.00 18.77
N ALA A 304 -0.57 -15.08 18.33
CA ALA A 304 -1.11 -14.11 17.39
C ALA A 304 -1.21 -12.72 18.05
N ILE A 305 -1.13 -11.68 17.23
CA ILE A 305 -1.35 -10.29 17.64
C ILE A 305 -2.71 -9.86 17.09
N THR A 306 -3.58 -9.36 17.96
CA THR A 306 -4.91 -8.87 17.58
C THR A 306 -4.94 -7.36 17.62
N PHE A 307 -5.24 -6.74 16.48
CA PHE A 307 -5.52 -5.32 16.37
C PHE A 307 -7.03 -5.11 16.51
N VAL A 308 -7.44 -4.25 17.44
CA VAL A 308 -8.84 -3.93 17.71
C VAL A 308 -9.12 -2.55 17.10
N LEU A 309 -9.86 -2.54 15.99
CA LEU A 309 -10.20 -1.36 15.23
C LEU A 309 -11.67 -0.98 15.40
N GLN A 310 -11.98 0.27 15.22
CA GLN A 310 -13.38 0.74 15.20
C GLN A 310 -14.07 0.23 13.93
N GLY A 311 -15.24 -0.38 14.08
CA GLY A 311 -16.15 -0.71 12.98
C GLY A 311 -17.52 -0.10 13.22
N ASP A 312 -18.39 -0.18 12.21
CA ASP A 312 -19.72 0.42 12.22
C ASP A 312 -20.68 -0.23 13.23
N ALA A 313 -20.60 -1.56 13.36
CA ALA A 313 -21.44 -2.35 14.26
C ALA A 313 -20.75 -2.69 15.60
N GLY A 314 -19.58 -2.12 15.87
CA GLY A 314 -18.77 -2.39 17.04
C GLY A 314 -17.29 -2.62 16.71
N ASP A 315 -16.52 -3.08 17.68
CA ASP A 315 -15.09 -3.28 17.48
C ASP A 315 -14.80 -4.49 16.58
N VAL A 316 -13.94 -4.28 15.58
CA VAL A 316 -13.42 -5.31 14.68
C VAL A 316 -12.08 -5.81 15.21
N ARG A 317 -11.92 -7.14 15.29
CA ARG A 317 -10.73 -7.80 15.80
C ARG A 317 -10.01 -8.52 14.68
N LEU A 318 -8.89 -7.96 14.23
CA LEU A 318 -8.07 -8.54 13.17
C LEU A 318 -6.85 -9.23 13.77
N HIS A 319 -6.68 -10.50 13.42
CA HIS A 319 -5.62 -11.36 13.95
C HIS A 319 -4.46 -11.44 12.96
N VAL A 320 -3.27 -11.10 13.41
CA VAL A 320 -2.02 -11.28 12.68
C VAL A 320 -1.31 -12.51 13.25
N ALA A 321 -1.26 -13.57 12.48
CA ALA A 321 -0.63 -14.82 12.89
C ALA A 321 0.90 -14.68 12.98
N ALA A 322 1.55 -15.58 13.72
CA ALA A 322 3.02 -15.59 13.81
C ALA A 322 3.70 -15.66 12.43
N SER A 323 3.15 -16.42 11.50
CA SER A 323 3.62 -16.54 10.11
C SER A 323 3.48 -15.25 9.29
N ASP A 324 2.67 -14.27 9.74
CA ASP A 324 2.45 -13.01 9.05
C ASP A 324 3.38 -11.91 9.56
N TYR A 325 3.69 -11.89 10.86
CA TYR A 325 4.66 -10.95 11.41
C TYR A 325 6.10 -11.50 11.48
N TRP A 326 6.32 -12.82 11.38
CA TRP A 326 7.63 -13.42 11.13
C TRP A 326 7.70 -13.92 9.68
N GLN A 327 8.58 -13.39 8.90
CA GLN A 327 8.78 -13.72 7.49
C GLN A 327 9.98 -14.66 7.35
N VAL A 328 9.70 -15.97 7.25
CA VAL A 328 10.77 -17.00 7.06
C VAL A 328 11.31 -17.00 5.64
N ASN A 329 12.55 -17.39 5.47
CA ASN A 329 13.29 -17.32 4.21
C ASN A 329 13.25 -15.92 3.58
N ALA A 330 13.28 -14.88 4.42
CA ALA A 330 13.41 -13.50 4.01
C ALA A 330 14.89 -13.15 3.83
N GLY A 331 15.25 -12.53 2.70
CA GLY A 331 16.62 -12.14 2.36
C GLY A 331 17.55 -13.31 2.01
N LYS A 332 17.44 -14.46 2.68
CA LYS A 332 18.13 -15.71 2.35
C LYS A 332 17.42 -16.92 2.96
N VAL A 333 17.69 -18.10 2.40
CA VAL A 333 17.18 -19.37 2.93
C VAL A 333 17.65 -19.59 4.37
N GLY A 334 16.76 -20.04 5.23
CA GLY A 334 17.03 -20.30 6.65
C GLY A 334 17.09 -19.05 7.53
N ALA A 335 16.86 -17.87 6.96
CA ALA A 335 16.76 -16.63 7.71
C ALA A 335 15.28 -16.21 7.90
N ALA A 336 14.99 -15.49 8.97
CA ALA A 336 13.70 -14.87 9.20
C ALA A 336 13.86 -13.44 9.70
N ALA A 337 12.88 -12.59 9.36
CA ALA A 337 12.80 -11.23 9.84
C ALA A 337 11.40 -10.95 10.40
N ALA A 338 11.34 -10.17 11.49
CA ALA A 338 10.09 -9.68 12.02
C ALA A 338 9.62 -8.45 11.22
N ALA A 339 8.40 -8.50 10.72
CA ALA A 339 7.82 -7.43 9.89
C ALA A 339 7.23 -6.31 10.77
N PHE A 340 8.09 -5.73 11.61
CA PHE A 340 7.80 -4.53 12.40
C PHE A 340 8.82 -3.45 12.12
N THR A 341 8.35 -2.20 12.14
CA THR A 341 9.23 -1.02 12.03
C THR A 341 8.86 -0.01 13.10
N PRO A 342 9.84 0.54 13.84
CA PRO A 342 9.59 1.69 14.71
C PRO A 342 9.15 2.89 13.89
N GLY A 343 7.98 3.44 14.23
CA GLY A 343 7.34 4.54 13.50
C GLY A 343 7.13 5.80 14.34
N GLN A 344 6.35 6.70 13.78
CA GLN A 344 5.98 7.97 14.41
C GLN A 344 5.14 7.73 15.67
N ALA A 345 5.42 8.49 16.72
CA ALA A 345 4.64 8.43 17.94
C ALA A 345 3.17 8.82 17.68
N GLY A 346 2.25 8.02 18.22
CA GLY A 346 0.80 8.25 18.07
C GLY A 346 0.22 7.80 16.73
N LEU A 347 1.01 7.24 15.81
CA LEU A 347 0.54 6.69 14.53
C LEU A 347 0.88 5.19 14.43
N ALA A 348 -0.06 4.41 13.93
CA ALA A 348 0.13 3.03 13.52
C ALA A 348 -0.17 2.90 12.02
N ILE A 349 0.83 2.53 11.22
CA ILE A 349 0.63 2.15 9.83
C ILE A 349 0.53 0.63 9.78
N LEU A 350 -0.68 0.14 9.52
CA LEU A 350 -1.00 -1.28 9.48
C LEU A 350 -0.82 -1.78 8.05
N GLY A 351 0.40 -2.21 7.76
CA GLY A 351 0.79 -2.62 6.42
C GLY A 351 0.49 -4.09 6.11
N LEU A 352 1.21 -4.64 5.13
CA LEU A 352 1.01 -5.99 4.60
C LEU A 352 0.90 -7.11 5.64
N PRO A 353 1.62 -7.11 6.79
CA PRO A 353 1.45 -8.19 7.77
C PRO A 353 0.03 -8.30 8.30
N LEU A 354 -0.73 -7.18 8.42
CA LEU A 354 -2.15 -7.24 8.74
C LEU A 354 -2.96 -7.82 7.58
N MET A 355 -2.67 -7.37 6.36
CA MET A 355 -3.44 -7.72 5.15
C MET A 355 -3.22 -9.17 4.72
N ASN A 356 -2.04 -9.75 4.94
CA ASN A 356 -1.68 -11.12 4.48
C ASN A 356 -2.63 -12.22 4.98
N GLY A 357 -3.30 -12.01 6.12
CA GLY A 357 -4.29 -12.95 6.67
C GLY A 357 -5.69 -12.82 6.05
N TYR A 358 -5.91 -11.83 5.17
CA TYR A 358 -7.24 -11.44 4.70
C TYR A 358 -7.28 -11.16 3.20
N LEU A 359 -8.45 -11.35 2.58
CA LEU A 359 -8.83 -10.53 1.43
C LEU A 359 -9.25 -9.17 2.01
N THR A 360 -8.50 -8.13 1.67
CA THR A 360 -8.74 -6.76 2.15
C THR A 360 -9.36 -5.94 1.03
N ILE A 361 -10.52 -5.34 1.26
CA ILE A 361 -11.25 -4.52 0.29
C ILE A 361 -11.28 -3.08 0.79
N PHE A 362 -10.75 -2.17 0.02
CA PHE A 362 -10.84 -0.73 0.20
C PHE A 362 -12.00 -0.24 -0.68
N ASP A 363 -13.13 0.08 -0.05
CA ASP A 363 -14.38 0.48 -0.73
C ASP A 363 -14.57 2.00 -0.55
N GLY A 364 -14.14 2.77 -1.54
CA GLY A 364 -14.21 4.24 -1.52
C GLY A 364 -15.62 4.80 -1.74
N GLU A 365 -16.57 3.98 -2.24
CA GLU A 365 -17.95 4.43 -2.51
C GLU A 365 -18.85 4.35 -1.26
N ALA A 366 -18.49 3.50 -0.29
CA ALA A 366 -19.27 3.30 0.91
C ALA A 366 -19.32 4.56 1.79
N ASP A 367 -20.25 4.60 2.74
CA ASP A 367 -20.42 5.66 3.74
C ASP A 367 -20.41 7.08 3.14
N GLY A 368 -21.12 7.25 2.00
CA GLY A 368 -21.24 8.55 1.34
C GLY A 368 -19.93 9.05 0.68
N GLY A 369 -19.02 8.16 0.31
CA GLY A 369 -17.74 8.47 -0.32
C GLY A 369 -16.57 8.60 0.67
N ARG A 370 -16.82 8.47 1.97
CA ARG A 370 -15.74 8.39 2.97
C ARG A 370 -15.06 7.04 2.98
N GLY A 371 -15.80 6.01 2.60
CA GLY A 371 -15.33 4.65 2.44
C GLY A 371 -15.36 3.81 3.70
N VAL A 372 -15.07 2.52 3.49
CA VAL A 372 -14.85 1.51 4.54
C VAL A 372 -13.73 0.56 4.10
N ILE A 373 -13.17 -0.18 5.07
CA ILE A 373 -12.25 -1.27 4.75
C ILE A 373 -12.90 -2.58 5.22
N LYS A 374 -13.01 -3.57 4.32
CA LYS A 374 -13.61 -4.86 4.61
C LYS A 374 -12.53 -5.95 4.64
N PHE A 375 -12.59 -6.83 5.63
CA PHE A 375 -11.64 -7.92 5.82
C PHE A 375 -12.38 -9.25 5.91
N ALA A 376 -12.03 -10.21 5.06
CA ALA A 376 -12.47 -11.61 5.17
C ALA A 376 -11.26 -12.53 5.21
N THR A 377 -11.27 -13.58 6.01
CA THR A 377 -10.12 -14.49 6.15
C THR A 377 -9.71 -15.07 4.80
N SER A 378 -8.43 -14.91 4.44
CA SER A 378 -7.91 -15.41 3.17
C SER A 378 -7.89 -16.94 3.10
N LYS A 379 -8.18 -17.51 1.94
CA LYS A 379 -7.87 -18.91 1.63
C LYS A 379 -6.39 -19.01 1.27
N ARG A 380 -5.62 -19.69 2.12
CA ARG A 380 -4.17 -19.92 1.93
C ARG A 380 -3.90 -21.28 1.30
#